data_3b190b53eb1ee7646672f1bad6a3f1ee
#
_entry.id   3b190b53eb1ee7646672f1bad6a3f1ee
#
_cell.length_a   1.000
_cell.length_b   1.000
_cell.length_c   1.000
_cell.angle_alpha   90.00
_cell.angle_beta   90.00
_cell.angle_gamma   90.00
#
_symmetry.space_group_name_H-M   'P 1'
#
loop_
_entity.id
_entity.type
_entity.pdbx_description
1 polymer ?
#
loop_
_entity_poly.entity_id
_entity_poly.type
_entity_poly.pdbx_seq_one_letter_code
_entity_poly.pdbx_strand_id
1 'polypeptide(L)'
;MHLSSCFRSVCLSLALVAGVASAQLMSGKNFEVVRVEKAGISQGRVDSLAQILAQQQAGGRQLPPEAMQQVRWAVVDNLVGQELLKLEIKKRGLKATTAKVDSLMKLFKSQFPSDAKFNEELKKSGISQAQFREKIEQQLLTEQILEKEVPYPAAPTDKEKQAYWELNKKKVAINDTISGAWIYLKTKSSAKDFNDKKELLKGLAAQVRLAKAPFATLAAQYSDAQEAKKTGGVISKFTAASKGKNFVSAVNKMKVGDISDVIVMDDRVAIFMLTEKNDGKYDSYKHQIEYILRMQAEQDRAKKLKAYLDSLAKKYKVQYLNKDYTPPEAIGGK
;
A
#
# COMPACT_ATOMS: atom_id res chain seq x y z
N MET A 1 -22.83 -7.05 -1.12
CA MET A 1 -21.91 -8.13 -1.53
C MET A 1 -20.50 -7.75 -1.08
N HIS A 2 -20.15 -8.09 0.19
CA HIS A 2 -18.85 -7.76 0.80
C HIS A 2 -17.97 -9.02 0.94
N LEU A 3 -17.51 -9.55 -0.20
CA LEU A 3 -16.63 -10.73 -0.25
C LEU A 3 -15.16 -10.39 -0.57
N SER A 4 -14.82 -9.10 -0.81
CA SER A 4 -13.54 -8.76 -1.44
C SER A 4 -12.36 -8.49 -0.49
N SER A 5 -12.59 -8.20 0.79
CA SER A 5 -11.48 -7.89 1.73
C SER A 5 -10.98 -9.14 2.46
N CYS A 6 -11.86 -10.05 2.83
CA CYS A 6 -11.52 -11.36 3.43
C CYS A 6 -10.67 -12.22 2.48
N PHE A 7 -10.95 -12.11 1.17
CA PHE A 7 -10.30 -12.91 0.13
C PHE A 7 -8.82 -12.60 -0.07
N ARG A 8 -8.40 -11.34 0.08
CA ARG A 8 -6.98 -10.94 -0.07
C ARG A 8 -6.10 -11.42 1.09
N SER A 9 -6.61 -11.43 2.33
CA SER A 9 -5.89 -11.95 3.49
C SER A 9 -5.74 -13.48 3.45
N VAL A 10 -6.77 -14.20 3.01
CA VAL A 10 -6.76 -15.66 2.90
C VAL A 10 -5.78 -16.13 1.82
N CYS A 11 -5.75 -15.46 0.66
CA CYS A 11 -4.81 -15.81 -0.41
C CYS A 11 -3.34 -15.51 -0.07
N LEU A 12 -3.05 -14.42 0.66
CA LEU A 12 -1.68 -14.06 1.02
C LEU A 12 -1.08 -15.02 2.05
N SER A 13 -1.90 -15.51 3.00
CA SER A 13 -1.42 -16.44 4.04
C SER A 13 -1.27 -17.89 3.53
N LEU A 14 -2.00 -18.28 2.50
CA LEU A 14 -1.88 -19.61 1.88
C LEU A 14 -0.78 -19.70 0.80
N ALA A 15 -0.46 -18.60 0.13
CA ALA A 15 0.71 -18.54 -0.77
C ALA A 15 2.02 -18.77 -0.01
N LEU A 16 2.09 -18.40 1.28
CA LEU A 16 3.21 -18.71 2.18
C LEU A 16 3.33 -20.22 2.51
N VAL A 17 2.24 -20.98 2.30
CA VAL A 17 2.20 -22.42 2.64
C VAL A 17 2.70 -23.30 1.48
N ALA A 18 2.57 -22.85 0.24
CA ALA A 18 3.01 -23.63 -0.93
C ALA A 18 4.53 -23.76 -1.06
N GLY A 19 5.31 -22.90 -0.40
CA GLY A 19 6.77 -22.89 -0.49
C GLY A 19 7.51 -23.71 0.58
N VAL A 20 6.83 -24.30 1.57
CA VAL A 20 7.49 -24.82 2.78
C VAL A 20 7.91 -26.30 2.68
N ALA A 21 7.46 -27.02 1.65
CA ALA A 21 7.72 -28.45 1.56
C ALA A 21 9.12 -28.83 1.03
N SER A 22 9.84 -27.91 0.40
CA SER A 22 11.18 -28.19 -0.14
C SER A 22 12.33 -27.82 0.78
N ALA A 23 12.06 -27.31 1.98
CA ALA A 23 13.09 -26.99 2.97
C ALA A 23 13.40 -28.17 3.91
N GLN A 24 13.40 -29.38 3.38
CA GLN A 24 14.18 -30.46 3.96
C GLN A 24 15.64 -30.30 3.53
N LEU A 25 16.52 -30.29 4.53
CA LEU A 25 17.97 -30.37 4.37
C LEU A 25 18.73 -29.02 4.21
N MET A 26 18.74 -28.25 5.28
CA MET A 26 20.03 -27.70 5.70
C MET A 26 20.43 -28.46 6.98
N SER A 27 21.46 -29.28 6.87
CA SER A 27 22.09 -30.07 7.92
C SER A 27 22.81 -29.18 8.94
N GLY A 28 22.06 -28.35 9.65
CA GLY A 28 22.46 -27.67 10.86
C GLY A 28 21.59 -28.22 11.99
N LYS A 29 22.16 -28.40 13.19
CA LYS A 29 21.41 -28.80 14.39
C LYS A 29 20.15 -27.91 14.50
N ASN A 30 18.98 -28.54 14.38
CA ASN A 30 17.68 -27.84 14.35
C ASN A 30 17.28 -27.49 15.79
N PHE A 31 17.94 -26.47 16.37
CA PHE A 31 17.69 -26.03 17.73
C PHE A 31 16.36 -25.35 17.84
N GLU A 32 15.66 -25.54 18.95
CA GLU A 32 14.54 -24.69 19.31
C GLU A 32 15.05 -23.30 19.66
N VAL A 33 14.46 -22.30 19.05
CA VAL A 33 14.78 -20.88 19.31
C VAL A 33 13.73 -20.22 20.19
N VAL A 34 12.47 -20.72 20.14
CA VAL A 34 11.38 -20.30 21.04
C VAL A 34 10.53 -21.52 21.41
N ARG A 35 10.00 -21.54 22.61
CA ARG A 35 9.05 -22.55 23.09
C ARG A 35 7.79 -21.87 23.62
N VAL A 36 6.62 -22.29 23.13
CA VAL A 36 5.32 -21.87 23.61
C VAL A 36 4.65 -23.08 24.25
N GLU A 37 4.55 -23.10 25.59
CA GLU A 37 4.17 -24.28 26.36
C GLU A 37 5.01 -25.51 25.97
N LYS A 38 4.38 -26.48 25.28
CA LYS A 38 5.03 -27.71 24.79
C LYS A 38 5.45 -27.62 23.32
N ALA A 39 5.06 -26.55 22.61
CA ALA A 39 5.35 -26.40 21.19
C ALA A 39 6.70 -25.70 20.98
N GLY A 40 7.65 -26.37 20.37
CA GLY A 40 8.95 -25.82 20.00
C GLY A 40 8.93 -25.18 18.60
N ILE A 41 9.49 -23.99 18.48
CA ILE A 41 9.75 -23.32 17.22
C ILE A 41 11.22 -23.45 16.91
N SER A 42 11.54 -24.15 15.81
CA SER A 42 12.92 -24.43 15.44
C SER A 42 13.55 -23.33 14.61
N GLN A 43 14.86 -23.17 14.72
CA GLN A 43 15.66 -22.26 13.90
C GLN A 43 15.44 -22.48 12.41
N GLY A 44 15.50 -23.72 11.94
CA GLY A 44 15.33 -24.03 10.52
C GLY A 44 13.97 -23.59 9.97
N ARG A 45 12.89 -23.70 10.78
CA ARG A 45 11.58 -23.22 10.39
C ARG A 45 11.55 -21.69 10.27
N VAL A 46 12.16 -20.97 11.22
CA VAL A 46 12.24 -19.50 11.18
C VAL A 46 13.05 -19.05 9.98
N ASP A 47 14.25 -19.58 9.79
CA ASP A 47 15.17 -19.18 8.72
C ASP A 47 14.56 -19.45 7.32
N SER A 48 13.91 -20.61 7.14
CA SER A 48 13.24 -20.93 5.87
C SER A 48 12.12 -19.95 5.54
N LEU A 49 11.25 -19.64 6.52
CA LEU A 49 10.18 -18.67 6.33
C LEU A 49 10.71 -17.26 6.12
N ALA A 50 11.77 -16.87 6.83
CA ALA A 50 12.41 -15.58 6.67
C ALA A 50 13.02 -15.42 5.27
N GLN A 51 13.66 -16.46 4.72
CA GLN A 51 14.18 -16.42 3.35
C GLN A 51 13.07 -16.26 2.31
N ILE A 52 11.96 -16.97 2.45
CA ILE A 52 10.81 -16.84 1.54
C ILE A 52 10.24 -15.40 1.57
N LEU A 53 10.02 -14.86 2.77
CA LEU A 53 9.54 -13.49 2.94
C LEU A 53 10.52 -12.46 2.38
N ALA A 54 11.82 -12.63 2.65
CA ALA A 54 12.85 -11.75 2.14
C ALA A 54 12.89 -11.74 0.60
N GLN A 55 12.80 -12.90 -0.04
CA GLN A 55 12.74 -13.00 -1.50
C GLN A 55 11.52 -12.30 -2.09
N GLN A 56 10.35 -12.43 -1.45
CA GLN A 56 9.13 -11.76 -1.89
C GLN A 56 9.22 -10.23 -1.73
N GLN A 57 9.79 -9.74 -0.63
CA GLN A 57 9.94 -8.30 -0.38
C GLN A 57 11.00 -7.65 -1.25
N ALA A 58 12.08 -8.33 -1.49
CA ALA A 58 13.23 -7.79 -2.22
C ALA A 58 13.12 -7.93 -3.75
N GLY A 59 12.07 -8.55 -4.27
CA GLY A 59 11.93 -8.78 -5.72
C GLY A 59 13.11 -9.56 -6.31
N GLY A 60 13.65 -10.54 -5.57
CA GLY A 60 14.79 -11.36 -5.98
C GLY A 60 16.17 -10.79 -5.60
N ARG A 61 16.26 -9.63 -4.96
CA ARG A 61 17.52 -9.08 -4.43
C ARG A 61 17.82 -9.65 -3.05
N GLN A 62 19.09 -9.70 -2.66
CA GLN A 62 19.44 -10.04 -1.28
C GLN A 62 19.20 -8.85 -0.35
N LEU A 63 18.56 -9.10 0.79
CA LEU A 63 18.40 -8.09 1.82
C LEU A 63 19.72 -7.91 2.59
N PRO A 64 20.04 -6.69 3.06
CA PRO A 64 21.13 -6.47 4.02
C PRO A 64 20.93 -7.30 5.30
N PRO A 65 22.01 -7.68 6.01
CA PRO A 65 21.92 -8.53 7.20
C PRO A 65 20.96 -8.00 8.27
N GLU A 66 20.95 -6.68 8.49
CA GLU A 66 20.06 -6.02 9.46
C GLU A 66 18.57 -6.15 9.06
N ALA A 67 18.25 -5.94 7.78
CA ALA A 67 16.90 -6.12 7.26
C ALA A 67 16.48 -7.60 7.34
N MET A 68 17.38 -8.53 7.05
CA MET A 68 17.13 -9.96 7.21
C MET A 68 16.85 -10.34 8.67
N GLN A 69 17.55 -9.71 9.62
CA GLN A 69 17.30 -9.90 11.04
C GLN A 69 15.89 -9.44 11.45
N GLN A 70 15.45 -8.29 10.95
CA GLN A 70 14.08 -7.79 11.18
C GLN A 70 13.02 -8.76 10.61
N VAL A 71 13.28 -9.34 9.43
CA VAL A 71 12.40 -10.37 8.86
C VAL A 71 12.34 -11.62 9.74
N ARG A 72 13.47 -12.08 10.28
CA ARG A 72 13.49 -13.21 11.24
C ARG A 72 12.65 -12.91 12.47
N TRP A 73 12.80 -11.75 13.09
CA TRP A 73 12.02 -11.35 14.24
C TRP A 73 10.51 -11.32 13.95
N ALA A 74 10.12 -10.76 12.80
CA ALA A 74 8.72 -10.76 12.38
C ALA A 74 8.16 -12.18 12.19
N VAL A 75 8.98 -13.10 11.66
CA VAL A 75 8.61 -14.53 11.54
C VAL A 75 8.46 -15.17 12.91
N VAL A 76 9.36 -14.90 13.84
CA VAL A 76 9.27 -15.42 15.22
C VAL A 76 8.00 -14.97 15.89
N ASP A 77 7.70 -13.65 15.88
CA ASP A 77 6.47 -13.10 16.48
C ASP A 77 5.21 -13.72 15.84
N ASN A 78 5.22 -13.90 14.52
CA ASN A 78 4.11 -14.54 13.83
C ASN A 78 3.91 -16.00 14.28
N LEU A 79 4.98 -16.78 14.39
CA LEU A 79 4.90 -18.18 14.82
C LEU A 79 4.49 -18.30 16.28
N VAL A 80 5.01 -17.45 17.16
CA VAL A 80 4.60 -17.39 18.58
C VAL A 80 3.11 -17.05 18.68
N GLY A 81 2.67 -16.01 17.93
CA GLY A 81 1.26 -15.61 17.89
C GLY A 81 0.35 -16.73 17.41
N GLN A 82 0.76 -17.50 16.37
CA GLN A 82 0.00 -18.66 15.90
C GLN A 82 -0.15 -19.73 16.96
N GLU A 83 0.93 -20.07 17.67
CA GLU A 83 0.88 -21.12 18.72
C GLU A 83 0.02 -20.66 19.92
N LEU A 84 0.11 -19.38 20.32
CA LEU A 84 -0.75 -18.81 21.36
C LEU A 84 -2.24 -18.86 20.97
N LEU A 85 -2.57 -18.50 19.74
CA LEU A 85 -3.95 -18.55 19.23
C LEU A 85 -4.46 -20.00 19.15
N LYS A 86 -3.65 -20.97 18.73
CA LYS A 86 -4.02 -22.38 18.74
C LYS A 86 -4.36 -22.89 20.14
N LEU A 87 -3.57 -22.50 21.15
CA LEU A 87 -3.82 -22.86 22.54
C LEU A 87 -5.14 -22.26 23.03
N GLU A 88 -5.40 -21.00 22.71
CA GLU A 88 -6.62 -20.31 23.10
C GLU A 88 -7.87 -20.86 22.40
N ILE A 89 -7.78 -21.16 21.10
CA ILE A 89 -8.81 -21.82 20.31
C ILE A 89 -9.18 -23.17 20.95
N LYS A 90 -8.16 -23.98 21.26
CA LYS A 90 -8.35 -25.28 21.92
C LYS A 90 -8.99 -25.13 23.29
N LYS A 91 -8.52 -24.17 24.10
CA LYS A 91 -9.07 -23.92 25.44
C LYS A 91 -10.53 -23.47 25.40
N ARG A 92 -10.91 -22.67 24.42
CA ARG A 92 -12.29 -22.20 24.23
C ARG A 92 -13.20 -23.25 23.58
N GLY A 93 -12.65 -24.37 23.11
CA GLY A 93 -13.41 -25.40 22.40
C GLY A 93 -14.04 -24.92 21.11
N LEU A 94 -13.41 -23.93 20.42
CA LEU A 94 -13.93 -23.39 19.17
C LEU A 94 -13.86 -24.46 18.07
N LYS A 95 -14.91 -24.52 17.26
CA LYS A 95 -15.02 -25.47 16.13
C LYS A 95 -15.40 -24.71 14.87
N ALA A 96 -14.72 -25.02 13.77
CA ALA A 96 -15.15 -24.54 12.46
C ALA A 96 -16.33 -25.41 11.96
N THR A 97 -17.31 -24.78 11.31
CA THR A 97 -18.39 -25.56 10.71
C THR A 97 -17.88 -26.28 9.47
N THR A 98 -18.19 -27.56 9.35
CA THR A 98 -17.82 -28.41 8.20
C THR A 98 -18.20 -27.72 6.87
N ALA A 99 -19.40 -27.14 6.80
CA ALA A 99 -19.89 -26.44 5.62
C ALA A 99 -18.98 -25.27 5.18
N LYS A 100 -18.42 -24.48 6.15
CA LYS A 100 -17.47 -23.40 5.82
C LYS A 100 -16.14 -23.96 5.31
N VAL A 101 -15.63 -25.01 5.94
CA VAL A 101 -14.40 -25.69 5.51
C VAL A 101 -14.57 -26.27 4.10
N ASP A 102 -15.69 -26.94 3.83
CA ASP A 102 -15.99 -27.53 2.50
C ASP A 102 -16.15 -26.45 1.43
N SER A 103 -16.79 -25.34 1.75
CA SER A 103 -16.94 -24.21 0.83
C SER A 103 -15.58 -23.61 0.45
N LEU A 104 -14.68 -23.44 1.40
CA LEU A 104 -13.32 -22.96 1.12
C LEU A 104 -12.50 -24.00 0.34
N MET A 105 -12.59 -25.27 0.70
CA MET A 105 -11.95 -26.35 -0.08
C MET A 105 -12.38 -26.33 -1.53
N LYS A 106 -13.70 -26.22 -1.79
CA LYS A 106 -14.26 -26.12 -3.14
C LYS A 106 -13.73 -24.88 -3.87
N LEU A 107 -13.69 -23.74 -3.17
CA LEU A 107 -13.19 -22.49 -3.73
C LEU A 107 -11.71 -22.57 -4.12
N PHE A 108 -10.86 -23.19 -3.27
CA PHE A 108 -9.44 -23.41 -3.61
C PHE A 108 -9.29 -24.35 -4.79
N LYS A 109 -10.01 -25.47 -4.81
CA LYS A 109 -10.00 -26.41 -5.93
C LYS A 109 -10.41 -25.76 -7.26
N SER A 110 -11.40 -24.86 -7.23
CA SER A 110 -11.87 -24.17 -8.44
C SER A 110 -10.85 -23.19 -9.06
N GLN A 111 -9.76 -22.88 -8.37
CA GLN A 111 -8.66 -22.07 -8.92
C GLN A 111 -7.70 -22.88 -9.82
N PHE A 112 -7.86 -24.21 -9.82
CA PHE A 112 -7.07 -25.12 -10.65
C PHE A 112 -7.90 -25.68 -11.80
N PRO A 113 -7.28 -25.99 -12.94
CA PRO A 113 -7.99 -26.53 -14.10
C PRO A 113 -8.70 -27.88 -13.83
N SER A 114 -8.24 -28.64 -12.83
CA SER A 114 -8.85 -29.92 -12.41
C SER A 114 -8.41 -30.27 -10.99
N ASP A 115 -9.20 -31.18 -10.36
CA ASP A 115 -8.82 -31.76 -9.05
C ASP A 115 -7.46 -32.49 -9.10
N ALA A 116 -7.12 -33.09 -10.24
CA ALA A 116 -5.83 -33.74 -10.45
C ALA A 116 -4.68 -32.74 -10.36
N LYS A 117 -4.82 -31.56 -10.98
CA LYS A 117 -3.82 -30.48 -10.88
C LYS A 117 -3.71 -29.90 -9.48
N PHE A 118 -4.82 -29.70 -8.79
CA PHE A 118 -4.80 -29.32 -7.39
C PHE A 118 -4.02 -30.31 -6.53
N ASN A 119 -4.27 -31.62 -6.70
CA ASN A 119 -3.56 -32.66 -5.96
C ASN A 119 -2.07 -32.75 -6.31
N GLU A 120 -1.71 -32.54 -7.57
CA GLU A 120 -0.32 -32.44 -8.01
C GLU A 120 0.43 -31.30 -7.28
N GLU A 121 -0.18 -30.11 -7.19
CA GLU A 121 0.40 -28.98 -6.49
C GLU A 121 0.52 -29.20 -4.97
N LEU A 122 -0.49 -29.82 -4.35
CA LEU A 122 -0.37 -30.23 -2.95
C LEU A 122 0.80 -31.21 -2.74
N LYS A 123 0.93 -32.21 -3.63
CA LYS A 123 2.03 -33.19 -3.57
C LYS A 123 3.39 -32.52 -3.75
N LYS A 124 3.54 -31.59 -4.71
CA LYS A 124 4.76 -30.79 -4.88
C LYS A 124 5.09 -29.98 -3.62
N SER A 125 4.05 -29.50 -2.93
CA SER A 125 4.19 -28.80 -1.64
C SER A 125 4.38 -29.73 -0.44
N GLY A 126 4.42 -31.06 -0.65
CA GLY A 126 4.64 -32.07 0.41
C GLY A 126 3.49 -32.17 1.41
N ILE A 127 2.28 -31.75 1.07
CA ILE A 127 1.11 -31.79 1.94
C ILE A 127 -0.01 -32.62 1.34
N SER A 128 -0.74 -33.35 2.18
CA SER A 128 -1.93 -34.08 1.78
C SER A 128 -3.18 -33.18 1.76
N GLN A 129 -4.25 -33.61 1.09
CA GLN A 129 -5.55 -32.93 1.17
C GLN A 129 -6.06 -32.80 2.61
N ALA A 130 -5.86 -33.83 3.42
CA ALA A 130 -6.27 -33.81 4.84
C ALA A 130 -5.53 -32.72 5.61
N GLN A 131 -4.20 -32.61 5.45
CA GLN A 131 -3.41 -31.55 6.06
C GLN A 131 -3.78 -30.16 5.53
N PHE A 132 -4.11 -30.06 4.25
CA PHE A 132 -4.59 -28.79 3.68
C PHE A 132 -5.94 -28.40 4.28
N ARG A 133 -6.85 -29.35 4.43
CA ARG A 133 -8.15 -29.17 5.08
C ARG A 133 -7.99 -28.71 6.53
N GLU A 134 -7.09 -29.34 7.29
CA GLU A 134 -6.77 -28.95 8.67
C GLU A 134 -6.24 -27.51 8.74
N LYS A 135 -5.39 -27.10 7.80
CA LYS A 135 -4.90 -25.71 7.73
C LYS A 135 -6.03 -24.73 7.47
N ILE A 136 -6.98 -25.04 6.57
CA ILE A 136 -8.17 -24.21 6.35
C ILE A 136 -9.00 -24.11 7.64
N GLU A 137 -9.19 -25.21 8.34
CA GLU A 137 -9.92 -25.23 9.61
C GLU A 137 -9.24 -24.36 10.67
N GLN A 138 -7.94 -24.50 10.85
CA GLN A 138 -7.16 -23.67 11.77
C GLN A 138 -7.22 -22.17 11.42
N GLN A 139 -7.20 -21.84 10.12
CA GLN A 139 -7.33 -20.47 9.68
C GLN A 139 -8.72 -19.89 9.99
N LEU A 140 -9.79 -20.65 9.73
CA LEU A 140 -11.16 -20.24 10.07
C LEU A 140 -11.33 -20.00 11.57
N LEU A 141 -10.74 -20.86 12.39
CA LEU A 141 -10.78 -20.72 13.85
C LEU A 141 -9.98 -19.50 14.33
N THR A 142 -8.82 -19.26 13.72
CA THR A 142 -8.02 -18.06 13.97
C THR A 142 -8.78 -16.80 13.58
N GLU A 143 -9.42 -16.79 12.43
CA GLU A 143 -10.26 -15.67 11.98
C GLU A 143 -11.43 -15.45 12.95
N GLN A 144 -12.11 -16.50 13.36
CA GLN A 144 -13.24 -16.44 14.29
C GLN A 144 -12.84 -15.83 15.65
N ILE A 145 -11.70 -16.21 16.22
CA ILE A 145 -11.23 -15.64 17.48
C ILE A 145 -10.78 -14.20 17.31
N LEU A 146 -10.06 -13.87 16.22
CA LEU A 146 -9.60 -12.51 15.96
C LEU A 146 -10.76 -11.56 15.59
N GLU A 147 -11.80 -12.03 14.91
CA GLU A 147 -13.00 -11.23 14.65
C GLU A 147 -13.69 -10.80 15.94
N LYS A 148 -13.65 -11.65 16.97
CA LYS A 148 -14.23 -11.35 18.29
C LYS A 148 -13.34 -10.45 19.14
N GLU A 149 -12.03 -10.72 19.20
CA GLU A 149 -11.10 -10.06 20.13
C GLU A 149 -10.44 -8.79 19.51
N VAL A 150 -10.18 -8.84 18.20
CA VAL A 150 -9.50 -7.78 17.46
C VAL A 150 -10.16 -7.61 16.10
N PRO A 151 -11.42 -7.16 16.06
CA PRO A 151 -12.17 -7.06 14.81
C PRO A 151 -11.49 -6.16 13.78
N TYR A 152 -11.74 -6.45 12.51
CA TYR A 152 -11.29 -5.56 11.44
C TYR A 152 -11.99 -4.21 11.55
N PRO A 153 -11.26 -3.11 11.32
CA PRO A 153 -11.86 -1.79 11.36
C PRO A 153 -12.87 -1.64 10.21
N ALA A 154 -14.00 -1.03 10.53
CA ALA A 154 -14.96 -0.64 9.51
C ALA A 154 -14.35 0.42 8.58
N ALA A 155 -14.90 0.54 7.37
CA ALA A 155 -14.53 1.63 6.47
C ALA A 155 -14.86 2.99 7.13
N PRO A 156 -13.98 3.99 7.00
CA PRO A 156 -14.25 5.31 7.54
C PRO A 156 -15.54 5.90 6.96
N THR A 157 -16.40 6.39 7.83
CA THR A 157 -17.63 7.06 7.47
C THR A 157 -17.35 8.44 6.87
N ASP A 158 -18.29 9.00 6.11
CA ASP A 158 -18.16 10.36 5.57
C ASP A 158 -18.04 11.39 6.70
N LYS A 159 -18.70 11.17 7.84
CA LYS A 159 -18.59 12.02 9.03
C LYS A 159 -17.16 12.02 9.61
N GLU A 160 -16.52 10.87 9.70
CA GLU A 160 -15.13 10.76 10.18
C GLU A 160 -14.15 11.41 9.20
N LYS A 161 -14.36 11.20 7.90
CA LYS A 161 -13.55 11.83 6.86
C LYS A 161 -13.67 13.37 6.90
N GLN A 162 -14.87 13.88 7.09
CA GLN A 162 -15.12 15.30 7.21
C GLN A 162 -14.55 15.88 8.50
N ALA A 163 -14.68 15.19 9.62
CA ALA A 163 -14.06 15.59 10.89
C ALA A 163 -12.53 15.65 10.77
N TYR A 164 -11.92 14.64 10.14
CA TYR A 164 -10.48 14.64 9.88
C TYR A 164 -10.06 15.85 9.02
N TRP A 165 -10.83 16.15 7.96
CA TRP A 165 -10.60 17.32 7.11
C TRP A 165 -10.63 18.61 7.90
N GLU A 166 -11.67 18.86 8.69
CA GLU A 166 -11.81 20.09 9.48
C GLU A 166 -10.62 20.34 10.40
N LEU A 167 -10.11 19.28 11.03
CA LEU A 167 -8.94 19.34 11.93
C LEU A 167 -7.62 19.54 11.20
N ASN A 168 -7.51 19.06 9.95
CA ASN A 168 -6.24 18.98 9.24
C ASN A 168 -6.18 19.83 7.96
N LYS A 169 -7.26 20.49 7.56
CA LYS A 169 -7.35 21.25 6.30
C LYS A 169 -6.22 22.26 6.10
N LYS A 170 -5.76 22.93 7.17
CA LYS A 170 -4.64 23.86 7.10
C LYS A 170 -3.31 23.16 6.75
N LYS A 171 -3.12 21.90 7.12
CA LYS A 171 -1.92 21.10 6.83
C LYS A 171 -2.02 20.41 5.47
N VAL A 172 -3.22 19.97 5.10
CA VAL A 172 -3.50 19.24 3.85
C VAL A 172 -3.61 20.20 2.67
N ALA A 173 -4.27 21.37 2.86
CA ALA A 173 -4.46 22.37 1.82
C ALA A 173 -3.18 23.16 1.45
N ILE A 174 -2.08 23.00 2.20
CA ILE A 174 -0.76 23.58 1.84
C ILE A 174 -0.23 22.98 0.52
N ASN A 175 -0.75 21.84 0.10
CA ASN A 175 -0.38 21.21 -1.17
C ASN A 175 -1.39 21.49 -2.29
N ASP A 176 -1.82 22.78 -2.48
CA ASP A 176 -2.52 23.21 -3.68
C ASP A 176 -1.63 22.92 -4.89
N THR A 177 -1.71 21.68 -5.35
CA THR A 177 -0.95 21.23 -6.51
C THR A 177 -1.83 21.27 -7.75
N ILE A 178 -1.25 21.71 -8.81
CA ILE A 178 -1.85 21.70 -10.14
C ILE A 178 -0.97 20.92 -11.10
N SER A 179 -1.59 20.38 -12.14
CA SER A 179 -0.90 19.81 -13.30
C SER A 179 -1.43 20.49 -14.56
N GLY A 180 -0.61 20.53 -15.58
CA GLY A 180 -1.04 21.14 -16.84
C GLY A 180 0.02 21.07 -17.90
N ALA A 181 -0.14 21.88 -18.91
CA ALA A 181 0.88 22.11 -19.92
C ALA A 181 1.05 23.60 -20.17
N TRP A 182 2.24 24.03 -20.50
CA TRP A 182 2.47 25.44 -20.82
C TRP A 182 3.25 25.62 -22.12
N ILE A 183 3.02 26.78 -22.74
CA ILE A 183 3.87 27.35 -23.77
C ILE A 183 4.43 28.62 -23.20
N TYR A 184 5.74 28.74 -23.07
CA TYR A 184 6.34 30.00 -22.63
C TYR A 184 7.42 30.47 -23.63
N LEU A 185 7.58 31.78 -23.69
CA LEU A 185 8.61 32.46 -24.45
C LEU A 185 9.43 33.31 -23.50
N LYS A 186 10.74 33.11 -23.50
CA LYS A 186 11.69 33.86 -22.67
C LYS A 186 11.73 35.31 -23.14
N THR A 187 11.40 36.23 -22.26
CA THR A 187 11.46 37.67 -22.50
C THR A 187 11.32 38.45 -21.20
N LYS A 188 11.75 39.67 -21.17
CA LYS A 188 11.50 40.59 -20.06
C LYS A 188 10.59 41.71 -20.53
N SER A 189 9.83 42.35 -19.65
CA SER A 189 8.91 43.44 -19.97
C SER A 189 9.58 44.67 -20.64
N SER A 190 10.88 44.84 -20.44
CA SER A 190 11.72 45.87 -21.08
C SER A 190 12.29 45.47 -22.46
N ALA A 191 12.09 44.20 -22.87
CA ALA A 191 12.66 43.73 -24.14
C ALA A 191 11.84 44.22 -25.35
N LYS A 192 12.52 44.50 -26.47
CA LYS A 192 11.88 44.96 -27.69
C LYS A 192 10.84 43.99 -28.27
N ASP A 193 11.08 42.70 -28.10
CA ASP A 193 10.24 41.58 -28.57
C ASP A 193 9.09 41.22 -27.63
N PHE A 194 8.94 41.91 -26.49
CA PHE A 194 7.96 41.57 -25.45
C PHE A 194 6.50 41.58 -26.00
N ASN A 195 6.13 42.59 -26.68
CA ASN A 195 4.78 42.73 -27.23
C ASN A 195 4.52 41.69 -28.32
N ASP A 196 5.48 41.46 -29.21
CA ASP A 196 5.36 40.46 -30.29
C ASP A 196 5.16 39.06 -29.72
N LYS A 197 5.91 38.70 -28.68
CA LYS A 197 5.77 37.42 -28.00
C LYS A 197 4.43 37.27 -27.26
N LYS A 198 3.92 38.34 -26.68
CA LYS A 198 2.56 38.33 -26.08
C LYS A 198 1.48 38.11 -27.15
N GLU A 199 1.54 38.84 -28.26
CA GLU A 199 0.57 38.70 -29.36
C GLU A 199 0.64 37.28 -29.98
N LEU A 200 1.84 36.76 -30.16
CA LEU A 200 2.02 35.36 -30.61
C LEU A 200 1.30 34.38 -29.66
N LEU A 201 1.54 34.48 -28.35
CA LEU A 201 0.88 33.59 -27.37
C LEU A 201 -0.63 33.78 -27.33
N LYS A 202 -1.16 34.99 -27.49
CA LYS A 202 -2.61 35.23 -27.64
C LYS A 202 -3.16 34.45 -28.84
N GLY A 203 -2.47 34.54 -29.97
CA GLY A 203 -2.84 33.83 -31.21
C GLY A 203 -2.82 32.31 -31.01
N LEU A 204 -1.81 31.76 -30.31
CA LEU A 204 -1.72 30.34 -30.00
C LEU A 204 -2.84 29.91 -29.05
N ALA A 205 -3.13 30.68 -28.01
CA ALA A 205 -4.24 30.40 -27.09
C ALA A 205 -5.59 30.36 -27.83
N ALA A 206 -5.81 31.30 -28.76
CA ALA A 206 -7.02 31.34 -29.58
C ALA A 206 -7.14 30.11 -30.48
N GLN A 207 -6.04 29.64 -31.09
CA GLN A 207 -6.06 28.44 -31.91
C GLN A 207 -6.48 27.21 -31.12
N VAL A 208 -5.97 27.06 -29.89
CA VAL A 208 -6.34 25.90 -29.03
C VAL A 208 -7.80 26.04 -28.58
N ARG A 209 -8.23 27.21 -28.12
CA ARG A 209 -9.62 27.43 -27.67
C ARG A 209 -10.64 27.16 -28.80
N LEU A 210 -10.27 27.42 -30.06
CA LEU A 210 -11.08 27.13 -31.23
C LEU A 210 -10.87 25.71 -31.80
N ALA A 211 -10.18 24.86 -31.09
CA ALA A 211 -9.83 23.48 -31.49
C ALA A 211 -9.14 23.38 -32.88
N LYS A 212 -8.46 24.46 -33.34
CA LYS A 212 -7.75 24.50 -34.63
C LYS A 212 -6.40 23.78 -34.57
N ALA A 213 -5.77 23.65 -33.37
CA ALA A 213 -4.54 22.94 -33.16
C ALA A 213 -4.46 22.39 -31.74
N PRO A 214 -3.90 21.15 -31.54
CA PRO A 214 -3.65 20.61 -30.21
C PRO A 214 -2.60 21.45 -29.46
N PHE A 215 -2.81 21.67 -28.16
CA PHE A 215 -1.87 22.40 -27.30
C PHE A 215 -0.45 21.81 -27.36
N ALA A 216 -0.33 20.48 -27.30
CA ALA A 216 0.95 19.78 -27.31
C ALA A 216 1.74 20.04 -28.61
N THR A 217 1.07 20.12 -29.75
CA THR A 217 1.71 20.43 -31.04
C THR A 217 2.28 21.84 -31.03
N LEU A 218 1.48 22.82 -30.56
CA LEU A 218 1.94 24.19 -30.46
C LEU A 218 3.06 24.35 -29.42
N ALA A 219 2.98 23.63 -28.32
CA ALA A 219 4.06 23.64 -27.32
C ALA A 219 5.38 23.10 -27.88
N ALA A 220 5.33 22.01 -28.63
CA ALA A 220 6.53 21.43 -29.26
C ALA A 220 7.14 22.37 -30.31
N GLN A 221 6.31 23.17 -30.99
CA GLN A 221 6.73 24.05 -32.08
C GLN A 221 7.22 25.42 -31.59
N TYR A 222 6.55 26.01 -30.61
CA TYR A 222 6.74 27.43 -30.24
C TYR A 222 7.34 27.67 -28.87
N SER A 223 7.30 26.68 -27.95
CA SER A 223 7.76 26.90 -26.56
C SER A 223 9.29 26.91 -26.48
N ASP A 224 9.82 27.86 -25.71
CA ASP A 224 11.25 27.88 -25.32
C ASP A 224 11.59 26.84 -24.23
N ALA A 225 10.62 26.03 -23.78
CA ALA A 225 10.83 24.93 -22.86
C ALA A 225 11.59 23.80 -23.58
N GLN A 226 12.78 23.46 -23.10
CA GLN A 226 13.60 22.40 -23.70
C GLN A 226 12.89 21.07 -23.81
N GLU A 227 12.06 20.75 -22.81
CA GLU A 227 11.30 19.49 -22.73
C GLU A 227 10.01 19.50 -23.58
N ALA A 228 9.55 20.68 -24.05
CA ALA A 228 8.24 20.81 -24.72
C ALA A 228 8.14 19.97 -26.00
N LYS A 229 9.23 19.80 -26.74
CA LYS A 229 9.27 18.92 -27.93
C LYS A 229 8.96 17.46 -27.61
N LYS A 230 9.32 16.98 -26.41
CA LYS A 230 9.10 15.60 -25.98
C LYS A 230 7.80 15.42 -25.21
N THR A 231 7.45 16.42 -24.37
CA THR A 231 6.34 16.33 -23.42
C THR A 231 5.07 17.06 -23.86
N GLY A 232 5.11 17.79 -24.98
CA GLY A 232 4.02 18.68 -25.37
C GLY A 232 3.79 19.82 -24.38
N GLY A 233 4.85 20.20 -23.63
CA GLY A 233 4.78 21.25 -22.61
C GLY A 233 4.22 20.80 -21.28
N VAL A 234 3.99 19.51 -21.05
CA VAL A 234 3.41 18.98 -19.81
C VAL A 234 4.30 19.27 -18.61
N ILE A 235 3.65 19.73 -17.53
CA ILE A 235 4.24 19.93 -16.20
C ILE A 235 3.46 19.09 -15.22
N SER A 236 4.14 18.16 -14.58
CA SER A 236 3.56 17.35 -13.50
C SER A 236 3.48 18.13 -12.20
N LYS A 237 2.67 17.64 -11.28
CA LYS A 237 2.25 18.23 -10.00
C LYS A 237 3.23 19.25 -9.40
N PHE A 238 2.81 20.51 -9.34
CA PHE A 238 3.56 21.59 -8.72
C PHE A 238 2.60 22.54 -8.00
N THR A 239 3.11 23.33 -7.05
CA THR A 239 2.31 24.37 -6.37
C THR A 239 2.27 25.61 -7.25
N ALA A 240 1.08 26.19 -7.45
CA ALA A 240 0.92 27.42 -8.24
C ALA A 240 1.82 28.57 -7.72
N ALA A 241 2.01 28.63 -6.39
CA ALA A 241 2.86 29.63 -5.75
C ALA A 241 4.33 29.58 -6.20
N SER A 242 4.84 28.42 -6.61
CA SER A 242 6.21 28.25 -7.12
C SER A 242 6.48 28.99 -8.44
N LYS A 243 5.43 29.44 -9.13
CA LYS A 243 5.51 30.15 -10.41
C LYS A 243 5.22 31.66 -10.31
N GLY A 244 5.03 32.16 -9.07
CA GLY A 244 4.84 33.59 -8.82
C GLY A 244 3.39 34.06 -8.81
N LYS A 245 3.19 35.28 -8.32
CA LYS A 245 1.87 35.84 -8.03
C LYS A 245 0.95 35.93 -9.27
N ASN A 246 1.49 36.33 -10.43
CA ASN A 246 0.71 36.47 -11.66
C ASN A 246 0.19 35.11 -12.14
N PHE A 247 0.99 34.09 -12.00
CA PHE A 247 0.57 32.71 -12.32
C PHE A 247 -0.55 32.24 -11.39
N VAL A 248 -0.39 32.44 -10.08
CA VAL A 248 -1.43 32.11 -9.07
C VAL A 248 -2.75 32.82 -9.41
N SER A 249 -2.69 34.13 -9.72
CA SER A 249 -3.89 34.92 -10.04
C SER A 249 -4.61 34.41 -11.28
N ALA A 250 -3.88 33.95 -12.29
CA ALA A 250 -4.44 33.35 -13.50
C ALA A 250 -5.11 32.01 -13.21
N VAL A 251 -4.39 31.10 -12.58
CA VAL A 251 -4.85 29.71 -12.36
C VAL A 251 -6.01 29.63 -11.36
N ASN A 252 -6.08 30.54 -10.38
CA ASN A 252 -7.18 30.55 -9.41
C ASN A 252 -8.56 30.68 -10.05
N LYS A 253 -8.64 31.37 -11.19
CA LYS A 253 -9.90 31.62 -11.95
C LYS A 253 -10.21 30.49 -12.93
N MET A 254 -9.28 29.55 -13.18
CA MET A 254 -9.41 28.52 -14.21
C MET A 254 -10.11 27.28 -13.68
N LYS A 255 -10.85 26.63 -14.56
CA LYS A 255 -11.38 25.27 -14.41
C LYS A 255 -10.45 24.28 -15.15
N VAL A 256 -10.51 23.01 -14.79
CA VAL A 256 -9.81 21.96 -15.54
C VAL A 256 -10.30 21.95 -16.99
N GLY A 257 -9.35 21.95 -17.92
CA GLY A 257 -9.59 22.11 -19.36
C GLY A 257 -9.41 23.54 -19.88
N ASP A 258 -9.40 24.55 -19.03
CA ASP A 258 -9.21 25.93 -19.45
C ASP A 258 -7.78 26.22 -19.90
N ILE A 259 -7.66 27.19 -20.80
CA ILE A 259 -6.40 27.80 -21.22
C ILE A 259 -6.37 29.23 -20.72
N SER A 260 -5.29 29.58 -20.04
CA SER A 260 -5.11 30.95 -19.50
C SER A 260 -5.03 32.01 -20.62
N ASP A 261 -5.26 33.24 -20.27
CA ASP A 261 -4.71 34.36 -21.00
C ASP A 261 -3.19 34.41 -20.83
N VAL A 262 -2.53 35.31 -21.54
CA VAL A 262 -1.07 35.44 -21.45
C VAL A 262 -0.69 35.88 -20.03
N ILE A 263 0.09 35.05 -19.37
CA ILE A 263 0.64 35.28 -18.04
C ILE A 263 2.02 35.91 -18.20
N VAL A 264 2.18 37.10 -17.65
CA VAL A 264 3.48 37.78 -17.62
C VAL A 264 4.23 37.38 -16.35
N MET A 265 5.43 36.85 -16.51
CA MET A 265 6.33 36.46 -15.43
C MET A 265 7.62 37.28 -15.55
N ASP A 266 8.53 37.17 -14.58
CA ASP A 266 9.74 38.01 -14.52
C ASP A 266 10.69 37.83 -15.71
N ASP A 267 10.83 36.61 -16.22
CA ASP A 267 11.77 36.24 -17.25
C ASP A 267 11.09 35.67 -18.52
N ARG A 268 9.75 35.64 -18.56
CA ARG A 268 8.99 35.02 -19.64
C ARG A 268 7.53 35.49 -19.71
N VAL A 269 6.91 35.24 -20.82
CA VAL A 269 5.45 35.27 -20.99
C VAL A 269 4.98 33.85 -21.28
N ALA A 270 3.82 33.45 -20.78
CA ALA A 270 3.33 32.06 -20.92
C ALA A 270 1.81 32.01 -21.11
N ILE A 271 1.34 30.94 -21.74
CA ILE A 271 -0.03 30.45 -21.64
C ILE A 271 0.00 29.07 -20.99
N PHE A 272 -1.01 28.77 -20.20
CA PHE A 272 -1.09 27.53 -19.42
C PHE A 272 -2.43 26.86 -19.66
N MET A 273 -2.40 25.55 -19.91
CA MET A 273 -3.57 24.69 -19.98
C MET A 273 -3.65 23.91 -18.67
N LEU A 274 -4.73 24.07 -17.91
CA LEU A 274 -4.93 23.39 -16.63
C LEU A 274 -5.54 22.01 -16.87
N THR A 275 -4.83 20.95 -16.51
CA THR A 275 -5.32 19.56 -16.65
C THR A 275 -5.76 18.93 -15.35
N GLU A 276 -5.23 19.43 -14.21
CA GLU A 276 -5.59 18.95 -12.88
C GLU A 276 -5.48 20.13 -11.90
N LYS A 277 -6.46 20.29 -11.04
CA LYS A 277 -6.45 21.31 -9.98
C LYS A 277 -6.94 20.69 -8.70
N ASN A 278 -6.06 20.69 -7.71
CA ASN A 278 -6.44 20.41 -6.34
C ASN A 278 -6.84 21.75 -5.70
N ASP A 279 -8.15 21.97 -5.56
CA ASP A 279 -8.73 23.26 -5.18
C ASP A 279 -8.80 23.49 -3.66
N GLY A 280 -8.10 22.67 -2.88
CA GLY A 280 -8.11 22.79 -1.42
C GLY A 280 -9.47 22.48 -0.79
N LYS A 281 -10.43 21.90 -1.54
CA LYS A 281 -11.74 21.52 -1.01
C LYS A 281 -11.75 20.07 -0.56
N TYR A 282 -12.62 19.75 0.39
CA TYR A 282 -12.78 18.43 0.95
C TYR A 282 -12.88 17.32 -0.12
N ASP A 283 -13.67 17.53 -1.15
CA ASP A 283 -13.92 16.52 -2.19
C ASP A 283 -12.65 16.10 -2.93
N SER A 284 -11.71 17.02 -3.14
CA SER A 284 -10.43 16.73 -3.79
C SER A 284 -9.51 15.85 -2.93
N TYR A 285 -9.72 15.83 -1.62
CA TYR A 285 -8.91 15.07 -0.66
C TYR A 285 -9.61 13.83 -0.10
N LYS A 286 -10.89 13.63 -0.39
CA LYS A 286 -11.72 12.58 0.21
C LYS A 286 -11.09 11.18 0.15
N HIS A 287 -10.53 10.79 -0.99
CA HIS A 287 -9.87 9.49 -1.15
C HIS A 287 -8.55 9.38 -0.37
N GLN A 288 -7.77 10.47 -0.35
CA GLN A 288 -6.54 10.52 0.44
C GLN A 288 -6.83 10.44 1.93
N ILE A 289 -7.86 11.15 2.40
CA ILE A 289 -8.30 11.11 3.80
C ILE A 289 -8.79 9.71 4.16
N GLU A 290 -9.57 9.07 3.30
CA GLU A 290 -10.01 7.69 3.50
C GLU A 290 -8.83 6.74 3.63
N TYR A 291 -7.82 6.87 2.77
CA TYR A 291 -6.60 6.08 2.86
C TYR A 291 -5.87 6.30 4.18
N ILE A 292 -5.70 7.56 4.61
CA ILE A 292 -5.03 7.89 5.89
C ILE A 292 -5.78 7.28 7.06
N LEU A 293 -7.10 7.45 7.13
CA LEU A 293 -7.92 6.91 8.22
C LEU A 293 -7.91 5.38 8.24
N ARG A 294 -7.93 4.72 7.08
CA ARG A 294 -7.77 3.26 6.99
C ARG A 294 -6.41 2.81 7.52
N MET A 295 -5.34 3.50 7.14
CA MET A 295 -3.99 3.17 7.63
C MET A 295 -3.86 3.36 9.14
N GLN A 296 -4.46 4.43 9.70
CA GLN A 296 -4.50 4.65 11.16
C GLN A 296 -5.28 3.55 11.87
N ALA A 297 -6.44 3.19 11.36
CA ALA A 297 -7.27 2.13 11.92
C ALA A 297 -6.59 0.75 11.88
N GLU A 298 -5.84 0.44 10.80
CA GLU A 298 -5.03 -0.78 10.73
C GLU A 298 -3.84 -0.77 11.70
N GLN A 299 -3.19 0.36 11.89
CA GLN A 299 -2.13 0.49 12.90
C GLN A 299 -2.67 0.29 14.31
N ASP A 300 -3.84 0.85 14.62
CA ASP A 300 -4.47 0.67 15.93
C ASP A 300 -4.95 -0.77 16.12
N ARG A 301 -5.42 -1.41 15.07
CA ARG A 301 -5.73 -2.84 15.08
C ARG A 301 -4.48 -3.68 15.35
N ALA A 302 -3.35 -3.36 14.71
CA ALA A 302 -2.08 -4.06 14.96
C ALA A 302 -1.62 -3.93 16.42
N LYS A 303 -1.76 -2.74 17.03
CA LYS A 303 -1.49 -2.54 18.47
C LYS A 303 -2.40 -3.39 19.35
N LYS A 304 -3.72 -3.42 19.04
CA LYS A 304 -4.68 -4.26 19.76
C LYS A 304 -4.35 -5.75 19.62
N LEU A 305 -3.96 -6.20 18.43
CA LEU A 305 -3.54 -7.58 18.22
C LEU A 305 -2.31 -7.91 19.07
N LYS A 306 -1.28 -7.05 19.06
CA LYS A 306 -0.11 -7.24 19.91
C LYS A 306 -0.50 -7.33 21.39
N ALA A 307 -1.29 -6.39 21.88
CA ALA A 307 -1.76 -6.40 23.27
C ALA A 307 -2.55 -7.67 23.61
N TYR A 308 -3.38 -8.16 22.70
CA TYR A 308 -4.09 -9.42 22.87
C TYR A 308 -3.11 -10.61 22.95
N LEU A 309 -2.16 -10.71 22.03
CA LEU A 309 -1.14 -11.76 22.06
C LEU A 309 -0.26 -11.68 23.31
N ASP A 310 0.12 -10.49 23.76
CA ASP A 310 0.84 -10.30 25.03
C ASP A 310 0.01 -10.78 26.23
N SER A 311 -1.31 -10.57 26.21
CA SER A 311 -2.21 -11.10 27.25
C SER A 311 -2.26 -12.64 27.24
N LEU A 312 -2.23 -13.26 26.06
CA LEU A 312 -2.14 -14.71 25.92
C LEU A 312 -0.79 -15.23 26.39
N ALA A 313 0.31 -14.52 26.10
CA ALA A 313 1.65 -14.90 26.55
C ALA A 313 1.84 -14.84 28.08
N LYS A 314 1.03 -14.02 28.79
CA LYS A 314 0.93 -14.07 30.26
C LYS A 314 0.19 -15.32 30.75
N LYS A 315 -0.73 -15.83 29.94
CA LYS A 315 -1.57 -17.00 30.28
C LYS A 315 -0.88 -18.31 29.90
N TYR A 316 -0.10 -18.30 28.81
CA TYR A 316 0.64 -19.44 28.30
C TYR A 316 2.13 -19.11 28.32
N LYS A 317 2.94 -20.07 28.80
CA LYS A 317 4.37 -19.85 28.96
C LYS A 317 5.07 -19.72 27.61
N VAL A 318 5.70 -18.55 27.34
CA VAL A 318 6.59 -18.32 26.20
C VAL A 318 8.02 -18.24 26.70
N GLN A 319 8.96 -18.95 26.07
CA GLN A 319 10.37 -18.96 26.41
C GLN A 319 11.20 -18.72 25.14
N TYR A 320 11.93 -17.62 25.10
CA TYR A 320 12.92 -17.33 24.08
C TYR A 320 14.24 -17.97 24.49
N LEU A 321 14.71 -18.91 23.69
CA LEU A 321 15.87 -19.76 24.00
C LEU A 321 17.15 -19.28 23.30
N ASN A 322 17.01 -18.40 22.29
CA ASN A 322 18.13 -17.85 21.52
C ASN A 322 17.94 -16.34 21.34
N LYS A 323 18.95 -15.55 21.75
CA LYS A 323 18.92 -14.09 21.70
C LYS A 323 18.82 -13.53 20.27
N ASP A 324 19.46 -14.18 19.31
CA ASP A 324 19.43 -13.76 17.90
C ASP A 324 18.03 -13.89 17.27
N TYR A 325 17.19 -14.71 17.89
CA TYR A 325 15.79 -14.94 17.48
C TYR A 325 14.79 -14.32 18.43
N THR A 326 15.23 -13.45 19.34
CA THR A 326 14.35 -12.73 20.27
C THR A 326 14.10 -11.32 19.74
N PRO A 327 12.87 -10.98 19.31
CA PRO A 327 12.54 -9.65 18.88
C PRO A 327 12.75 -8.60 20.01
N PRO A 328 13.10 -7.35 19.70
CA PRO A 328 13.24 -6.30 20.73
C PRO A 328 11.95 -6.07 21.52
N GLU A 329 10.81 -6.18 20.86
CA GLU A 329 9.46 -6.09 21.45
C GLU A 329 8.74 -7.43 21.37
N ALA A 330 9.41 -8.49 21.77
CA ALA A 330 8.89 -9.85 21.67
C ALA A 330 7.55 -10.01 22.41
N ILE A 331 6.65 -10.82 21.85
CA ILE A 331 5.36 -11.15 22.47
C ILE A 331 5.61 -11.85 23.80
N GLY A 332 5.13 -11.28 24.92
CA GLY A 332 5.38 -11.78 26.26
C GLY A 332 6.82 -11.61 26.75
N GLY A 333 7.65 -10.87 26.04
CA GLY A 333 8.95 -10.39 26.52
C GLY A 333 8.80 -9.34 27.64
N LYS A 334 9.78 -9.30 28.53
CA LYS A 334 9.82 -8.26 29.59
C LYS A 334 10.41 -6.98 29.05
#